data_c86be629eebe9668dd69272caeda68e5
#
_entry.id   c86be629eebe9668dd69272caeda68e5
#
_cell.length_a   1.000
_cell.length_b   1.000
_cell.length_c   1.000
_cell.angle_alpha   90.00
_cell.angle_beta   90.00
_cell.angle_gamma   90.00
#
_symmetry.space_group_name_H-M   'P 1'
#
loop_
_entity.id
_entity.type
_entity.pdbx_description
1 polymer ?
#
loop_
_entity_poly.entity_id
_entity_poly.type
_entity_poly.pdbx_seq_one_letter_code
_entity_poly.pdbx_strand_id
1 'polypeptide(L)' 'MYAIVYKSDGFPICRQVAGVSPDPVVTWNTEAAAKAFISAKGGDKDFQAVVLTDESMDKMAASMGCPVEAITFDPYPG' A
#
# COMPACT_ATOMS: atom_id res chain seq x y z
N MET A 1 1.33 -0.22 -11.28
CA MET A 1 1.12 0.49 -10.01
C MET A 1 1.79 -0.22 -8.87
N TYR A 2 2.17 0.53 -7.85
CA TYR A 2 2.91 0.01 -6.71
C TYR A 2 2.26 0.45 -5.41
N ALA A 3 2.35 -0.38 -4.37
CA ALA A 3 1.97 -0.04 -3.00
C ALA A 3 3.20 -0.16 -2.11
N ILE A 4 3.12 0.43 -0.94
CA ILE A 4 4.17 0.30 0.08
C ILE A 4 3.57 -0.50 1.23
N VAL A 5 4.26 -1.54 1.64
CA VAL A 5 3.80 -2.41 2.72
C VAL A 5 4.85 -2.54 3.82
N TYR A 6 4.41 -2.83 5.04
CA TYR A 6 5.33 -3.19 6.13
C TYR A 6 5.96 -4.54 5.82
N LYS A 7 7.28 -4.62 5.99
CA LYS A 7 8.00 -5.89 5.79
C LYS A 7 7.59 -6.96 6.79
N SER A 8 7.16 -6.54 7.99
CA SER A 8 6.83 -7.47 9.08
C SER A 8 5.59 -8.31 8.82
N ASP A 9 4.52 -7.69 8.29
CA ASP A 9 3.22 -8.35 8.13
C ASP A 9 2.55 -8.15 6.78
N GLY A 10 3.16 -7.33 5.91
CA GLY A 10 2.61 -7.05 4.59
C GLY A 10 1.44 -6.08 4.59
N PHE A 11 1.17 -5.40 5.72
CA PHE A 11 0.08 -4.44 5.80
C PHE A 11 0.42 -3.20 4.96
N PRO A 12 -0.47 -2.77 4.06
CA PRO A 12 -0.18 -1.63 3.18
C PRO A 12 -0.34 -0.29 3.88
N ILE A 13 0.36 0.72 3.36
CA ILE A 13 0.12 2.10 3.78
C ILE A 13 -1.23 2.53 3.23
N CYS A 14 -2.10 2.98 4.13
CA CYS A 14 -3.44 3.43 3.80
C CYS A 14 -3.60 4.90 4.15
N ARG A 15 -4.58 5.54 3.53
CA ARG A 15 -4.97 6.91 3.82
C ARG A 15 -6.35 6.90 4.46
N GLN A 16 -6.47 7.53 5.61
CA GLN A 16 -7.76 7.61 6.29
C GLN A 16 -8.64 8.65 5.59
N VAL A 17 -9.80 8.20 5.12
CA VAL A 17 -10.80 9.08 4.48
C VAL A 17 -12.12 8.92 5.22
N ALA A 18 -12.69 10.03 5.67
CA ALA A 18 -13.96 10.03 6.41
C ALA A 18 -15.07 9.37 5.58
N GLY A 19 -15.80 8.44 6.18
CA GLY A 19 -16.91 7.76 5.54
C GLY A 19 -16.52 6.62 4.60
N VAL A 20 -15.23 6.33 4.49
CA VAL A 20 -14.72 5.22 3.66
C VAL A 20 -14.13 4.14 4.55
N SER A 21 -14.59 2.91 4.40
CA SER A 21 -14.10 1.76 5.17
C SER A 21 -14.08 0.52 4.27
N PRO A 22 -12.98 -0.24 4.23
CA PRO A 22 -11.69 0.01 4.86
C PRO A 22 -10.97 1.22 4.23
N ASP A 23 -9.93 1.72 4.91
CA ASP A 23 -9.15 2.85 4.40
C ASP A 23 -8.53 2.52 3.04
N PRO A 24 -8.56 3.46 2.08
CA PRO A 24 -7.94 3.23 0.77
C PRO A 24 -6.44 2.99 0.87
N VAL A 25 -5.94 2.05 0.08
CA VAL A 25 -4.50 1.78 -0.04
C VAL A 25 -3.88 2.85 -0.94
N VAL A 26 -2.83 3.50 -0.46
CA VAL A 26 -2.12 4.50 -1.26
C VAL A 26 -1.27 3.79 -2.32
N THR A 27 -1.31 4.29 -3.55
CA THR A 27 -0.56 3.70 -4.68
C THR A 27 0.36 4.71 -5.33
N TRP A 28 1.40 4.21 -5.99
CA TRP A 28 2.37 5.01 -6.74
C TRP A 28 2.45 4.47 -8.16
N ASN A 29 2.67 5.36 -9.13
CA ASN A 29 2.72 4.98 -10.54
C ASN A 29 3.99 4.19 -10.90
N THR A 30 5.09 4.45 -10.21
CA THR A 30 6.37 3.80 -10.49
C THR A 30 7.01 3.29 -9.21
N GLU A 31 7.87 2.30 -9.36
CA GLU A 31 8.66 1.79 -8.25
C GLU A 31 9.59 2.86 -7.67
N ALA A 32 10.18 3.68 -8.55
CA ALA A 32 11.06 4.76 -8.13
C ALA A 32 10.34 5.77 -7.24
N ALA A 33 9.09 6.11 -7.57
CA ALA A 33 8.29 7.03 -6.76
C ALA A 33 7.97 6.44 -5.38
N ALA A 34 7.61 5.16 -5.33
CA ALA A 34 7.35 4.47 -4.07
C ALA A 34 8.60 4.40 -3.20
N LYS A 35 9.74 4.03 -3.78
CA LYS A 35 11.02 3.97 -3.07
C LYS A 35 11.47 5.35 -2.57
N ALA A 36 11.26 6.39 -3.37
CA ALA A 36 11.59 7.76 -2.95
C ALA A 36 10.76 8.18 -1.74
N PHE A 37 9.49 7.80 -1.71
CA PHE A 37 8.64 8.07 -0.55
C PHE A 37 9.17 7.36 0.71
N ILE A 38 9.53 6.09 0.58
CA ILE A 38 10.09 5.31 1.70
C ILE A 38 11.35 5.98 2.23
N SER A 39 12.28 6.34 1.35
CA SER A 39 13.54 6.99 1.74
C SER A 39 13.31 8.34 2.40
N ALA A 40 12.37 9.14 1.88
CA ALA A 40 12.04 10.44 2.44
C ALA A 40 11.48 10.33 3.87
N LYS A 41 10.82 9.22 4.19
CA LYS A 41 10.27 8.96 5.52
C LYS A 41 11.24 8.19 6.42
N GLY A 42 12.42 7.82 5.91
CA GLY A 42 13.38 7.03 6.69
C GLY A 42 12.91 5.61 6.98
N GLY A 43 12.05 5.06 6.14
CA GLY A 43 11.40 3.76 6.37
C GLY A 43 12.02 2.57 5.67
N ASP A 44 13.26 2.68 5.17
CA ASP A 44 13.90 1.61 4.38
C ASP A 44 13.99 0.26 5.10
N LYS A 45 14.06 0.28 6.42
CA LYS A 45 14.14 -0.95 7.22
C LYS A 45 12.78 -1.62 7.43
N ASP A 46 11.71 -0.84 7.45
CA ASP A 46 10.39 -1.31 7.86
C ASP A 46 9.44 -1.50 6.69
N PHE A 47 9.69 -0.83 5.57
CA PHE A 47 8.78 -0.78 4.43
C PHE A 47 9.44 -1.29 3.16
N GLN A 48 8.61 -1.79 2.24
CA GLN A 48 9.05 -2.15 0.90
C GLN A 48 7.99 -1.79 -0.12
N ALA A 49 8.44 -1.48 -1.35
CA ALA A 49 7.53 -1.26 -2.47
C ALA A 49 7.20 -2.61 -3.11
N VAL A 50 5.93 -2.82 -3.41
CA VAL A 50 5.46 -4.04 -4.08
C VAL A 50 4.63 -3.67 -5.30
N VAL A 51 4.80 -4.42 -6.39
CA VAL A 51 3.96 -4.24 -7.57
C VAL A 51 2.56 -4.77 -7.28
N LEU A 52 1.53 -4.07 -7.76
CA LEU A 52 0.15 -4.51 -7.58
C LEU A 52 -0.17 -5.61 -8.58
N THR A 53 -0.23 -6.84 -8.09
CA THR A 53 -0.64 -8.04 -8.83
C THR A 53 -1.76 -8.70 -8.03
N ASP A 54 -2.45 -9.66 -8.64
CA ASP A 54 -3.48 -10.42 -7.94
C ASP A 54 -2.91 -11.06 -6.68
N GLU A 55 -1.70 -11.60 -6.76
CA GLU A 55 -1.04 -12.23 -5.62
C GLU A 55 -0.75 -11.22 -4.50
N SER A 56 -0.19 -10.05 -4.84
CA SER A 56 0.12 -9.04 -3.82
C SER A 56 -1.14 -8.45 -3.20
N MET A 57 -2.20 -8.30 -4.00
CA MET A 57 -3.50 -7.82 -3.50
C MET A 57 -4.14 -8.83 -2.55
N ASP A 58 -4.03 -10.12 -2.84
CA ASP A 58 -4.52 -11.17 -1.95
C ASP A 58 -3.78 -11.14 -0.61
N LYS A 59 -2.47 -10.94 -0.63
CA LYS A 59 -1.67 -10.83 0.58
C LYS A 59 -2.05 -9.59 1.41
N MET A 60 -2.26 -8.46 0.76
CA MET A 60 -2.69 -7.24 1.43
C MET A 60 -4.07 -7.43 2.06
N ALA A 61 -5.01 -8.05 1.34
CA ALA A 61 -6.34 -8.33 1.85
C ALA A 61 -6.29 -9.21 3.11
N ALA A 62 -5.45 -10.23 3.09
CA ALA A 62 -5.24 -11.09 4.25
C ALA A 62 -4.72 -10.30 5.45
N SER A 63 -3.74 -9.42 5.24
CA SER A 63 -3.20 -8.58 6.31
C SER A 63 -4.22 -7.59 6.85
N MET A 64 -5.07 -7.05 5.96
CA MET A 64 -6.12 -6.10 6.34
C MET A 64 -7.34 -6.77 6.96
N GLY A 65 -7.49 -8.07 6.81
CA GLY A 65 -8.63 -8.81 7.33
C GLY A 65 -9.92 -8.54 6.58
N CYS A 66 -9.83 -8.25 5.26
CA CYS A 66 -11.00 -7.98 4.44
C CYS A 66 -10.92 -8.74 3.10
N PRO A 67 -12.05 -8.89 2.38
CA PRO A 67 -12.01 -9.45 1.03
C PRO A 67 -11.24 -8.54 0.07
N VAL A 68 -10.58 -9.13 -0.91
CA VAL A 68 -9.81 -8.36 -1.89
C VAL A 68 -10.70 -7.35 -2.65
N GLU A 69 -11.96 -7.68 -2.87
CA GLU A 69 -12.92 -6.82 -3.55
C GLU A 69 -13.26 -5.55 -2.74
N ALA A 70 -13.03 -5.56 -1.43
CA ALA A 70 -13.30 -4.42 -0.57
C ALA A 70 -12.15 -3.41 -0.56
N ILE A 71 -10.99 -3.77 -1.11
CA ILE A 71 -9.82 -2.88 -1.14
C ILE A 71 -10.07 -1.77 -2.17
N THR A 72 -9.93 -0.53 -1.72
CA THR A 72 -9.96 0.64 -2.60
C THR A 72 -8.58 1.26 -2.65
N PHE A 73 -8.30 2.01 -3.71
CA PHE A 73 -6.98 2.59 -3.94
C PHE A 73 -7.08 4.11 -4.07
N ASP A 74 -6.07 4.79 -3.54
CA ASP A 74 -5.98 6.25 -3.60
C ASP A 74 -4.58 6.62 -4.13
N PRO A 75 -4.47 7.02 -5.42
CA PRO A 75 -3.18 7.35 -6.00
C PRO A 75 -2.50 8.50 -5.26
N TYR A 76 -1.23 8.33 -4.95
CA TYR A 76 -0.45 9.37 -4.30
C TYR A 76 -0.19 10.50 -5.31
N PRO A 77 -0.55 11.74 -4.97
CA PRO A 77 -0.30 12.88 -5.86
C PRO A 77 1.20 13.21 -5.88
N GLY A 78 1.77 13.33 -7.04
CA GLY A 78 3.17 13.71 -7.19
C GLY A 78 3.89 12.93 -8.25
#